data_f9b45e29911915b865edaf1f36a93115
#
_entry.id   f9b45e29911915b865edaf1f36a93115
#
_cell.length_a   1.000
_cell.length_b   1.000
_cell.length_c   1.000
_cell.angle_alpha   90.00
_cell.angle_beta   90.00
_cell.angle_gamma   90.00
#
_symmetry.space_group_name_H-M   'P 1'
#
loop_
_entity.id
_entity.type
_entity.pdbx_description
1 polymer ?
#
loop_
_entity_poly.entity_id
_entity_poly.type
_entity_poly.pdbx_seq_one_letter_code
_entity_poly.pdbx_strand_id
1 'polypeptide(L)'
;MTRNHQPDQAEFRAILPEDIDWKPFPAFPPGARLAVVVGHPTQPGPYVVRVKVPDSTKLMPHKHPEDRIYTVMSGVFYIGLGETFDGDKVKAYPPGSVIVLPGETWHFHWAKSGEYVTQVSAIGPLGLEYHDAHDDPRHQHA
;
A
#
# COMPACT_ATOMS: atom_id res chain seq x y z
N MET A 1 -25.03 -7.98 -27.18
CA MET A 1 -24.64 -6.90 -26.28
C MET A 1 -23.23 -7.14 -25.75
N THR A 2 -22.37 -6.17 -25.92
CA THR A 2 -21.01 -6.26 -25.39
C THR A 2 -21.01 -5.86 -23.92
N ARG A 3 -20.42 -6.69 -23.09
CA ARG A 3 -20.27 -6.40 -21.68
C ARG A 3 -18.82 -6.01 -21.42
N ASN A 4 -18.63 -4.84 -20.81
CA ASN A 4 -17.30 -4.36 -20.47
C ASN A 4 -16.90 -4.89 -19.10
N HIS A 5 -15.73 -5.47 -19.03
CA HIS A 5 -15.16 -5.90 -17.77
C HIS A 5 -14.21 -4.82 -17.24
N GLN A 6 -14.00 -4.84 -15.94
CA GLN A 6 -12.97 -4.02 -15.34
C GLN A 6 -11.58 -4.49 -15.82
N PRO A 7 -10.57 -3.60 -15.80
CA PRO A 7 -9.24 -4.01 -16.23
C PRO A 7 -8.76 -5.27 -15.51
N ASP A 8 -8.23 -6.21 -16.28
CA ASP A 8 -7.66 -7.45 -15.77
C ASP A 8 -8.67 -8.41 -15.12
N GLN A 9 -9.97 -8.22 -15.38
CA GLN A 9 -11.04 -9.03 -14.78
C GLN A 9 -11.94 -9.71 -15.81
N ALA A 10 -11.46 -9.86 -17.06
CA ALA A 10 -12.29 -10.43 -18.13
C ALA A 10 -12.37 -11.95 -18.10
N GLU A 11 -11.42 -12.62 -17.46
CA GLU A 11 -11.32 -14.07 -17.45
C GLU A 11 -11.20 -14.61 -16.04
N PHE A 12 -11.78 -15.78 -15.79
CA PHE A 12 -11.57 -16.47 -14.53
C PHE A 12 -10.10 -16.87 -14.40
N ARG A 13 -9.52 -16.57 -13.25
CA ARG A 13 -8.18 -17.03 -12.88
C ARG A 13 -8.01 -16.99 -11.37
N ALA A 14 -7.04 -17.73 -10.89
CA ALA A 14 -6.68 -17.72 -9.49
C ALA A 14 -5.21 -17.33 -9.36
N ILE A 15 -4.91 -16.45 -8.41
CA ILE A 15 -3.55 -16.01 -8.10
C ILE A 15 -3.17 -16.65 -6.78
N LEU A 16 -2.21 -17.55 -6.81
CA LEU A 16 -1.75 -18.26 -5.62
C LEU A 16 -0.65 -17.47 -4.91
N PRO A 17 -0.40 -17.74 -3.62
CA PRO A 17 0.67 -17.04 -2.90
C PRO A 17 2.02 -17.10 -3.60
N GLU A 18 2.36 -18.23 -4.22
CA GLU A 18 3.61 -18.41 -4.96
C GLU A 18 3.67 -17.63 -6.26
N ASP A 19 2.53 -17.14 -6.76
CA ASP A 19 2.47 -16.37 -8.00
C ASP A 19 2.71 -14.87 -7.76
N ILE A 20 2.81 -14.44 -6.52
CA ILE A 20 2.98 -13.03 -6.18
C ILE A 20 4.37 -12.57 -6.58
N ASP A 21 4.44 -11.57 -7.45
CA ASP A 21 5.68 -11.04 -7.99
C ASP A 21 6.06 -9.74 -7.25
N TRP A 22 6.88 -9.88 -6.21
CA TRP A 22 7.32 -8.77 -5.38
C TRP A 22 8.40 -7.95 -6.08
N LYS A 23 8.17 -6.66 -6.22
CA LYS A 23 9.11 -5.74 -6.88
C LYS A 23 9.38 -4.52 -6.02
N PRO A 24 10.57 -3.91 -6.15
CA PRO A 24 10.79 -2.60 -5.55
C PRO A 24 9.77 -1.60 -6.08
N PHE A 25 9.37 -0.67 -5.22
CA PHE A 25 8.47 0.41 -5.63
C PHE A 25 9.18 1.74 -5.37
N PRO A 26 9.39 2.56 -6.42
CA PRO A 26 10.23 3.77 -6.28
C PRO A 26 9.77 4.77 -5.23
N ALA A 27 8.47 4.78 -4.92
CA ALA A 27 7.92 5.68 -3.91
C ALA A 27 8.11 5.18 -2.47
N PHE A 28 8.58 3.94 -2.29
CA PHE A 28 8.76 3.35 -0.95
C PHE A 28 10.23 3.35 -0.55
N PRO A 29 10.51 3.31 0.78
CA PRO A 29 11.88 3.12 1.25
C PRO A 29 12.50 1.84 0.71
N PRO A 30 13.85 1.77 0.65
CA PRO A 30 14.53 0.55 0.24
C PRO A 30 14.09 -0.65 1.08
N GLY A 31 13.92 -1.78 0.43
CA GLY A 31 13.50 -3.02 1.09
C GLY A 31 11.99 -3.25 1.05
N ALA A 32 11.18 -2.21 1.02
CA ALA A 32 9.74 -2.38 0.84
C ALA A 32 9.44 -2.83 -0.59
N ARG A 33 8.41 -3.67 -0.73
CA ARG A 33 8.05 -4.28 -2.02
C ARG A 33 6.57 -4.12 -2.27
N LEU A 34 6.23 -4.02 -3.55
CA LEU A 34 4.84 -3.99 -4.00
C LEU A 34 4.64 -5.05 -5.06
N ALA A 35 3.51 -5.73 -5.01
CA ALA A 35 3.10 -6.68 -6.04
C ALA A 35 1.74 -6.28 -6.57
N VAL A 36 1.62 -6.18 -7.89
CA VAL A 36 0.32 -5.98 -8.52
C VAL A 36 -0.38 -7.33 -8.61
N VAL A 37 -1.57 -7.42 -8.01
CA VAL A 37 -2.33 -8.67 -8.00
C VAL A 37 -3.40 -8.65 -9.08
N VAL A 38 -4.20 -7.57 -9.14
CA VAL A 38 -5.25 -7.41 -10.14
C VAL A 38 -5.27 -5.96 -10.60
N GLY A 39 -5.50 -5.77 -11.89
CA GLY A 39 -5.67 -4.43 -12.46
C GLY A 39 -4.36 -3.73 -12.79
N HIS A 40 -4.47 -2.44 -13.08
CA HIS A 40 -3.35 -1.59 -13.47
C HIS A 40 -3.34 -0.34 -12.60
N PRO A 41 -2.52 -0.31 -11.52
CA PRO A 41 -2.60 0.79 -10.54
C PRO A 41 -2.37 2.19 -11.13
N THR A 42 -1.67 2.29 -12.26
CA THR A 42 -1.41 3.58 -12.91
C THR A 42 -2.58 4.08 -13.77
N GLN A 43 -3.65 3.31 -13.88
CA GLN A 43 -4.78 3.62 -14.74
C GLN A 43 -6.07 3.73 -13.92
N PRO A 44 -7.12 4.37 -14.48
CA PRO A 44 -8.43 4.35 -13.86
C PRO A 44 -8.97 2.92 -13.73
N GLY A 45 -9.79 2.69 -12.73
CA GLY A 45 -10.43 1.41 -12.48
C GLY A 45 -9.91 0.71 -11.25
N PRO A 46 -10.55 -0.38 -10.85
CA PRO A 46 -10.16 -1.13 -9.65
C PRO A 46 -8.76 -1.73 -9.78
N TYR A 47 -8.03 -1.73 -8.68
CA TYR A 47 -6.77 -2.46 -8.59
C TYR A 47 -6.67 -3.14 -7.23
N VAL A 48 -5.89 -4.21 -7.18
CA VAL A 48 -5.47 -4.87 -5.95
C VAL A 48 -3.96 -5.01 -5.99
N VAL A 49 -3.30 -4.49 -4.95
CA VAL A 49 -1.86 -4.65 -4.77
C VAL A 49 -1.58 -5.21 -3.40
N ARG A 50 -0.42 -5.80 -3.21
CA ARG A 50 0.08 -6.18 -1.90
C ARG A 50 1.37 -5.41 -1.62
N VAL A 51 1.55 -5.05 -0.37
CA VAL A 51 2.72 -4.31 0.09
C VAL A 51 3.39 -5.11 1.19
N LYS A 52 4.69 -5.33 1.05
CA LYS A 52 5.51 -6.02 2.04
C LYS A 52 6.53 -5.04 2.58
N VAL A 53 6.53 -4.84 3.88
CA VAL A 53 7.44 -3.91 4.54
C VAL A 53 8.29 -4.68 5.53
N PRO A 54 9.63 -4.63 5.37
CA PRO A 54 10.53 -5.39 6.24
C PRO A 54 10.59 -4.82 7.64
N ASP A 55 11.02 -5.66 8.59
CA ASP A 55 11.17 -5.29 9.99
C ASP A 55 11.86 -3.94 10.17
N SER A 56 11.33 -3.14 11.09
CA SER A 56 11.85 -1.84 11.52
C SER A 56 11.70 -0.70 10.52
N THR A 57 11.23 -0.96 9.31
CA THR A 57 11.06 0.07 8.28
C THR A 57 9.88 0.97 8.59
N LYS A 58 10.08 2.27 8.41
CA LYS A 58 9.04 3.29 8.58
C LYS A 58 8.66 3.85 7.22
N LEU A 59 7.35 4.01 7.00
CA LEU A 59 6.83 4.80 5.88
C LEU A 59 6.40 6.14 6.48
N MET A 60 7.13 7.18 6.13
CA MET A 60 6.93 8.51 6.69
C MET A 60 5.61 9.12 6.24
N PRO A 61 5.12 10.20 6.87
CA PRO A 61 3.81 10.76 6.56
C PRO A 61 3.61 11.01 5.08
N HIS A 62 2.52 10.47 4.55
CA HIS A 62 2.15 10.56 3.15
C HIS A 62 0.64 10.42 3.01
N LYS A 63 0.13 10.70 1.83
CA LYS A 63 -1.29 10.53 1.51
C LYS A 63 -1.44 10.02 0.08
N HIS A 64 -2.64 9.52 -0.20
CA HIS A 64 -3.03 9.06 -1.52
C HIS A 64 -4.26 9.84 -1.99
N PRO A 65 -4.39 10.14 -3.29
CA PRO A 65 -5.60 10.78 -3.78
C PRO A 65 -6.81 9.86 -3.74
N GLU A 66 -6.61 8.54 -3.91
CA GLU A 66 -7.69 7.56 -3.92
C GLU A 66 -7.99 7.04 -2.50
N ASP A 67 -9.26 6.67 -2.29
CA ASP A 67 -9.64 5.92 -1.09
C ASP A 67 -9.05 4.53 -1.15
N ARG A 68 -8.66 3.97 -0.01
CA ARG A 68 -8.06 2.64 0.07
C ARG A 68 -8.73 1.78 1.12
N ILE A 69 -8.82 0.49 0.81
CA ILE A 69 -9.21 -0.53 1.78
C ILE A 69 -8.02 -1.45 1.96
N TYR A 70 -7.49 -1.50 3.18
CA TYR A 70 -6.36 -2.35 3.53
C TYR A 70 -6.87 -3.60 4.23
N THR A 71 -6.31 -4.74 3.87
CA THR A 71 -6.48 -5.99 4.60
C THR A 71 -5.11 -6.44 5.09
N VAL A 72 -4.97 -6.64 6.39
CA VAL A 72 -3.71 -7.14 6.96
C VAL A 72 -3.62 -8.62 6.67
N MET A 73 -2.59 -9.04 5.93
CA MET A 73 -2.41 -10.42 5.51
C MET A 73 -1.51 -11.19 6.46
N SER A 74 -0.41 -10.60 6.89
CA SER A 74 0.54 -11.22 7.80
C SER A 74 1.31 -10.16 8.59
N GLY A 75 1.87 -10.58 9.72
CA GLY A 75 2.55 -9.66 10.63
C GLY A 75 1.57 -8.73 11.33
N VAL A 76 2.08 -7.70 11.97
CA VAL A 76 1.27 -6.69 12.63
C VAL A 76 1.45 -5.37 11.90
N PHE A 77 0.34 -4.80 11.45
CA PHE A 77 0.36 -3.53 10.72
C PHE A 77 0.17 -2.39 11.71
N TYR A 78 1.18 -1.53 11.81
CA TYR A 78 1.11 -0.34 12.66
C TYR A 78 0.89 0.87 11.75
N ILE A 79 -0.21 1.60 11.98
CA ILE A 79 -0.53 2.81 11.22
C ILE A 79 -0.97 3.91 12.20
N GLY A 80 -0.51 5.13 11.93
CA GLY A 80 -0.92 6.33 12.65
C GLY A 80 -1.38 7.41 11.68
N LEU A 81 -2.21 8.31 12.16
CA LEU A 81 -2.74 9.41 11.37
C LEU A 81 -2.05 10.72 11.75
N GLY A 82 -1.77 11.54 10.76
CA GLY A 82 -1.20 12.86 10.98
C GLY A 82 -0.06 13.19 10.05
N GLU A 83 0.41 14.42 10.16
CA GLU A 83 1.44 15.00 9.29
C GLU A 83 2.85 14.80 9.82
N THR A 84 2.99 14.35 11.07
CA THR A 84 4.27 14.11 11.71
C THR A 84 4.33 12.68 12.19
N PHE A 85 5.44 12.00 11.89
CA PHE A 85 5.64 10.64 12.38
C PHE A 85 5.73 10.66 13.91
N ASP A 86 4.88 9.88 14.56
CA ASP A 86 4.86 9.74 16.01
C ASP A 86 4.64 8.26 16.34
N GLY A 87 5.70 7.60 16.83
CA GLY A 87 5.66 6.19 17.17
C GLY A 87 4.66 5.85 18.28
N ASP A 88 4.27 6.82 19.08
CA ASP A 88 3.29 6.62 20.15
C ASP A 88 1.84 6.66 19.63
N LYS A 89 1.66 7.17 18.41
CA LYS A 89 0.32 7.27 17.81
C LYS A 89 -0.02 6.10 16.90
N VAL A 90 0.93 5.25 16.57
CA VAL A 90 0.62 4.08 15.75
C VAL A 90 -0.19 3.08 16.57
N LYS A 91 -1.20 2.50 15.92
CA LYS A 91 -1.99 1.42 16.50
C LYS A 91 -1.69 0.14 15.76
N ALA A 92 -1.72 -0.98 16.50
CA ALA A 92 -1.39 -2.29 15.98
C ALA A 92 -2.65 -3.00 15.47
N TYR A 93 -2.57 -3.55 14.28
CA TYR A 93 -3.68 -4.30 13.68
C TYR A 93 -3.17 -5.68 13.26
N PRO A 94 -3.78 -6.75 13.80
CA PRO A 94 -3.35 -8.11 13.48
C PRO A 94 -3.86 -8.57 12.11
N PRO A 95 -3.37 -9.73 11.62
CA PRO A 95 -3.89 -10.31 10.37
C PRO A 95 -5.41 -10.47 10.40
N GLY A 96 -6.03 -10.18 9.27
CA GLY A 96 -7.49 -10.21 9.13
C GLY A 96 -8.16 -8.87 9.39
N SER A 97 -7.44 -7.89 9.93
CA SER A 97 -7.99 -6.54 10.11
C SER A 97 -8.24 -5.87 8.76
N VAL A 98 -9.31 -5.11 8.67
CA VAL A 98 -9.64 -4.29 7.50
C VAL A 98 -9.64 -2.82 7.92
N ILE A 99 -8.95 -1.99 7.16
CA ILE A 99 -8.82 -0.57 7.46
C ILE A 99 -9.34 0.23 6.27
N VAL A 100 -10.25 1.15 6.54
CA VAL A 100 -10.73 2.11 5.55
C VAL A 100 -9.91 3.38 5.70
N LEU A 101 -9.16 3.71 4.66
CA LEU A 101 -8.33 4.92 4.63
C LEU A 101 -8.86 5.84 3.52
N PRO A 102 -9.59 6.90 3.90
CA PRO A 102 -10.06 7.86 2.91
C PRO A 102 -8.90 8.55 2.19
N GLY A 103 -9.09 8.87 0.92
CA GLY A 103 -8.13 9.66 0.17
C GLY A 103 -7.82 10.99 0.85
N GLU A 104 -6.65 11.53 0.57
CA GLU A 104 -6.17 12.82 1.12
C GLU A 104 -5.98 12.79 2.64
N THR A 105 -5.86 11.61 3.25
CA THR A 105 -5.61 11.47 4.68
C THR A 105 -4.13 11.27 4.92
N TRP A 106 -3.49 12.20 5.64
CA TRP A 106 -2.08 12.06 6.04
C TRP A 106 -1.96 10.91 7.04
N HIS A 107 -1.02 10.00 6.79
CA HIS A 107 -0.79 8.84 7.64
C HIS A 107 0.65 8.36 7.50
N PHE A 108 1.05 7.50 8.42
CA PHE A 108 2.38 6.91 8.43
C PHE A 108 2.29 5.48 8.92
N HIS A 109 3.26 4.65 8.50
CA HIS A 109 3.30 3.22 8.85
C HIS A 109 4.64 2.90 9.52
N TRP A 110 4.65 1.81 10.28
CA TRP A 110 5.87 1.32 10.89
C TRP A 110 5.81 -0.21 11.04
N ALA A 111 6.84 -0.91 10.56
CA ALA A 111 6.99 -2.34 10.78
C ALA A 111 7.69 -2.54 12.15
N LYS A 112 6.97 -2.17 13.22
CA LYS A 112 7.55 -2.04 14.56
C LYS A 112 7.94 -3.38 15.18
N SER A 113 7.19 -4.45 14.88
CA SER A 113 7.40 -5.76 15.49
C SER A 113 7.69 -6.86 14.46
N GLY A 114 8.23 -6.48 13.33
CA GLY A 114 8.57 -7.43 12.27
C GLY A 114 7.93 -7.06 10.94
N GLU A 115 8.27 -7.83 9.92
CA GLU A 115 7.72 -7.67 8.57
C GLU A 115 6.19 -7.81 8.60
N TYR A 116 5.51 -6.96 7.82
CA TYR A 116 4.09 -7.13 7.60
C TYR A 116 3.77 -7.13 6.10
N VAL A 117 2.63 -7.73 5.77
CA VAL A 117 2.07 -7.70 4.42
C VAL A 117 0.64 -7.21 4.50
N THR A 118 0.31 -6.20 3.71
CA THR A 118 -1.07 -5.72 3.53
C THR A 118 -1.52 -5.92 2.10
N GLN A 119 -2.82 -6.08 1.91
CA GLN A 119 -3.43 -6.02 0.60
C GLN A 119 -4.26 -4.75 0.50
N VAL A 120 -4.08 -4.02 -0.57
CA VAL A 120 -4.79 -2.76 -0.81
C VAL A 120 -5.72 -2.93 -2.00
N SER A 121 -7.00 -2.62 -1.77
CA SER A 121 -8.01 -2.58 -2.82
C SER A 121 -8.45 -1.12 -2.98
N ALA A 122 -8.47 -0.64 -4.21
CA ALA A 122 -8.79 0.76 -4.48
C ALA A 122 -9.25 0.95 -5.92
N ILE A 123 -9.71 2.17 -6.21
CA ILE A 123 -9.99 2.60 -7.57
C ILE A 123 -8.86 3.53 -7.98
N GLY A 124 -8.11 3.13 -9.02
CA GLY A 124 -6.96 3.91 -9.50
C GLY A 124 -7.36 5.20 -10.22
N PRO A 125 -6.36 5.99 -10.57
CA PRO A 125 -4.93 5.68 -10.47
C PRO A 125 -4.37 5.82 -9.06
N LEU A 126 -3.40 4.98 -8.75
CA LEU A 126 -2.65 5.03 -7.51
C LEU A 126 -1.77 6.27 -7.49
N GLY A 127 -1.83 7.02 -6.40
CA GLY A 127 -0.92 8.13 -6.18
C GLY A 127 -0.33 8.08 -4.78
N LEU A 128 0.76 8.80 -4.59
CA LEU A 128 1.41 8.90 -3.30
C LEU A 128 2.17 10.21 -3.22
N GLU A 129 1.88 10.99 -2.18
CA GLU A 129 2.54 12.26 -1.94
C GLU A 129 3.04 12.28 -0.50
N TYR A 130 4.34 12.49 -0.31
CA TYR A 130 4.92 12.64 1.03
C TYR A 130 4.69 14.05 1.54
N HIS A 131 4.47 14.17 2.85
CA HIS A 131 4.33 15.47 3.50
C HIS A 131 5.64 16.25 3.44
N ASP A 132 6.77 15.56 3.68
CA ASP A 132 8.10 16.13 3.56
C ASP A 132 8.78 15.54 2.31
N ALA A 133 9.17 16.39 1.37
CA ALA A 133 9.83 15.94 0.15
C ALA A 133 11.14 15.20 0.41
N HIS A 134 11.80 15.46 1.54
CA HIS A 134 13.02 14.74 1.91
C HIS A 134 12.77 13.27 2.20
N ASP A 135 11.54 12.90 2.56
CA ASP A 135 11.18 11.52 2.83
C ASP A 135 10.85 10.74 1.55
N ASP A 136 10.69 11.43 0.44
CA ASP A 136 10.31 10.82 -0.84
C ASP A 136 11.55 10.26 -1.55
N PRO A 137 11.69 8.93 -1.68
CA PRO A 137 12.85 8.36 -2.37
C PRO A 137 12.98 8.81 -3.82
N ARG A 138 11.88 9.21 -4.45
CA ARG A 138 11.89 9.69 -5.84
C ARG A 138 12.55 11.05 -6.00
N HIS A 139 12.69 11.80 -4.90
CA HIS A 139 13.31 13.13 -4.88
C HIS A 139 14.72 13.11 -4.32
N GLN A 140 15.23 11.94 -3.95
CA GLN A 140 16.59 11.81 -3.42
C GLN A 140 17.54 11.62 -4.59
N HIS A 141 18.53 12.49 -4.68
CA HIS A 141 19.58 12.40 -5.68
C HIS A 141 20.89 12.03 -5.03
N ALA A 142 21.59 11.13 -5.70
CA ALA A 142 22.93 10.75 -5.24
C ALA A 142 23.90 11.91 -5.40
#